data_05c70d973aa97759502987c69bdfcbbb
#
_entry.id   05c70d973aa97759502987c69bdfcbbb
#
_cell.length_a   1.000
_cell.length_b   1.000
_cell.length_c   1.000
_cell.angle_alpha   90.00
_cell.angle_beta   90.00
_cell.angle_gamma   90.00
#
_symmetry.space_group_name_H-M   'P 1'
#
loop_
_entity.id
_entity.type
_entity.pdbx_description
1 polymer ?
#
loop_
_entity_poly.entity_id
_entity_poly.type
_entity_poly.pdbx_seq_one_letter_code
_entity_poly.pdbx_strand_id
1 'polypeptide(L)' 'MTLDEARAHIGAGVVYNPGHGVREDGEIVRVSDLYVFVLFVGDRTPKATPPGALTLLAPHQTESLF' A
#
# COMPACT_ATOMS: atom_id res chain seq x y z
N MET A 1 -2.46 7.96 -3.28
CA MET A 1 -3.82 7.49 -2.96
C MET A 1 -4.39 8.31 -1.81
N THR A 2 -5.69 8.27 -1.65
CA THR A 2 -6.36 8.92 -0.52
C THR A 2 -6.62 7.90 0.58
N LEU A 3 -6.97 8.39 1.77
CA LEU A 3 -7.36 7.50 2.86
C LEU A 3 -8.61 6.70 2.52
N ASP A 4 -9.55 7.32 1.81
CA ASP A 4 -10.78 6.63 1.42
C ASP A 4 -10.48 5.50 0.43
N GLU A 5 -9.60 5.73 -0.52
CA GLU A 5 -9.17 4.68 -1.43
C GLU A 5 -8.52 3.52 -0.67
N ALA A 6 -7.66 3.85 0.28
CA ALA A 6 -7.01 2.83 1.07
C ALA A 6 -8.00 2.00 1.87
N ARG A 7 -9.02 2.65 2.43
CA ARG A 7 -10.07 1.94 3.19
C ARG A 7 -10.84 0.97 2.31
N ALA A 8 -11.04 1.35 1.06
CA ALA A 8 -11.76 0.49 0.12
C ALA A 8 -10.91 -0.67 -0.39
N HIS A 9 -9.62 -0.65 -0.14
CA HIS A 9 -8.68 -1.63 -0.70
C HIS A 9 -7.83 -2.30 0.37
N ILE A 10 -8.36 -2.49 1.57
CA ILE A 10 -7.63 -3.22 2.61
C ILE A 10 -7.37 -4.63 2.11
N GLY A 11 -6.13 -5.09 2.25
CA GLY A 11 -5.68 -6.37 1.72
C GLY A 11 -5.01 -6.27 0.36
N ALA A 12 -5.09 -5.11 -0.29
CA ALA A 12 -4.50 -4.93 -1.61
C ALA A 12 -3.01 -4.63 -1.53
N GLY A 13 -2.29 -5.00 -2.56
CA GLY A 13 -0.88 -4.67 -2.69
C GLY A 13 -0.69 -3.21 -3.04
N VAL A 14 0.34 -2.60 -2.48
CA VAL A 14 0.70 -1.21 -2.72
C VAL A 14 2.20 -1.07 -2.87
N VAL A 15 2.59 0.03 -3.48
CA VAL A 15 3.99 0.43 -3.61
C VAL A 15 4.19 1.74 -2.89
N TYR A 16 5.19 1.79 -2.03
CA TYR A 16 5.62 3.02 -1.38
C TYR A 16 6.76 3.63 -2.19
N ASN A 17 6.53 4.84 -2.65
CA ASN A 17 7.52 5.56 -3.43
C ASN A 17 7.66 6.98 -2.86
N PRO A 18 8.68 7.23 -2.06
CA PRO A 18 8.85 8.54 -1.42
C PRO A 18 9.41 9.61 -2.36
N GLY A 19 9.58 9.32 -3.63
CA GLY A 19 10.11 10.29 -4.59
C GLY A 19 11.61 10.21 -4.77
N HIS A 20 12.31 9.74 -3.77
CA HIS A 20 13.74 9.48 -3.86
C HIS A 20 14.04 8.33 -2.92
N GLY A 21 14.94 7.49 -3.29
CA GLY A 21 15.28 6.33 -2.49
C GLY A 21 14.62 5.07 -3.04
N VAL A 22 14.62 4.04 -2.23
CA VAL A 22 14.20 2.71 -2.65
C VAL A 22 12.70 2.56 -2.56
N ARG A 23 12.11 2.08 -3.63
CA ARG A 23 10.71 1.72 -3.68
C ARG A 23 10.48 0.44 -2.87
N GLU A 24 9.37 0.38 -2.15
CA GLU A 24 9.03 -0.77 -1.33
C GLU A 24 7.62 -1.24 -1.62
N ASP A 25 7.45 -2.55 -1.64
CA ASP A 25 6.14 -3.17 -1.86
C ASP A 25 5.57 -3.62 -0.52
N GLY A 26 4.25 -3.56 -0.39
CA GLY A 26 3.58 -3.98 0.81
C GLY A 26 2.11 -4.24 0.59
N GLU A 27 1.40 -4.44 1.70
CA GLU A 27 -0.04 -4.71 1.69
C GLU A 27 -0.72 -3.83 2.72
N ILE A 28 -1.87 -3.27 2.36
CA ILE A 28 -2.66 -2.47 3.30
C ILE A 28 -3.32 -3.39 4.30
N VAL A 29 -3.03 -3.19 5.59
CA VAL A 29 -3.63 -4.01 6.64
C VAL A 29 -4.72 -3.25 7.41
N ARG A 30 -4.60 -1.94 7.53
CA ARG A 30 -5.66 -1.10 8.10
C ARG A 30 -5.40 0.36 7.78
N VAL A 31 -6.37 1.21 8.06
CA VAL A 31 -6.28 2.65 7.79
C VAL A 31 -6.78 3.41 9.01
N SER A 32 -6.03 4.41 9.43
CA SER A 32 -6.45 5.32 10.49
C SER A 32 -6.97 6.63 9.89
N ASP A 33 -7.21 7.62 10.75
CA ASP A 33 -7.67 8.93 10.28
C ASP A 33 -6.59 9.71 9.53
N LEU A 34 -5.33 9.34 9.71
CA LEU A 34 -4.21 10.09 9.14
C LEU A 34 -3.29 9.26 8.27
N TYR A 35 -3.21 7.96 8.52
CA TYR A 35 -2.20 7.11 7.89
C TYR A 35 -2.77 5.80 7.41
N VAL A 36 -2.08 5.24 6.41
CA VAL A 36 -2.33 3.90 5.93
C VAL A 36 -1.30 2.99 6.58
N PHE A 37 -1.74 1.93 7.24
CA PHE A 37 -0.84 0.97 7.86
C PHE A 37 -0.53 -0.12 6.85
N VAL A 38 0.72 -0.17 6.44
CA VAL A 38 1.20 -1.05 5.38
C VAL A 38 2.20 -2.04 5.97
N LEU A 39 1.97 -3.30 5.69
CA LEU A 39 2.93 -4.35 6.04
C LEU A 39 3.84 -4.56 4.83
N PHE A 40 5.05 -4.04 4.94
CA PHE A 40 6.02 -4.14 3.85
C PHE A 40 6.66 -5.52 3.82
N VAL A 41 7.11 -5.91 2.64
CA VAL A 41 7.80 -7.19 2.47
C VAL A 41 9.03 -7.23 3.37
N GLY A 42 9.13 -8.28 4.16
CA GLY A 42 10.22 -8.43 5.11
C GLY A 42 9.95 -7.87 6.50
N ASP A 43 8.90 -7.08 6.66
CA ASP A 43 8.53 -6.53 7.97
C ASP A 43 7.59 -7.47 8.71
N ARG A 44 7.61 -7.39 10.02
CA ARG A 44 6.70 -8.17 10.87
C ARG A 44 5.51 -7.37 11.37
N THR A 45 5.63 -6.05 11.34
CA THR A 45 4.57 -5.16 11.83
C THR A 45 4.28 -4.09 10.81
N PRO A 46 3.01 -3.67 10.69
CA PRO A 46 2.66 -2.61 9.77
C PRO A 46 3.25 -1.27 10.20
N LYS A 47 3.53 -0.44 9.21
CA LYS A 47 4.05 0.90 9.45
C LYS A 47 3.06 1.94 9.00
N ALA A 48 2.90 3.00 9.81
CA ALA A 48 2.07 4.14 9.44
C ALA A 48 2.72 4.87 8.29
N THR A 49 2.03 4.96 7.17
CA THR A 49 2.57 5.50 5.93
C THR A 49 1.66 6.60 5.41
N PRO A 50 2.22 7.73 4.96
CA PRO A 50 1.40 8.78 4.36
C PRO A 50 0.72 8.25 3.10
N PRO A 51 -0.60 8.49 2.93
CA PRO A 51 -1.31 7.96 1.77
C PRO A 51 -0.80 8.53 0.44
N GLY A 52 -0.31 9.75 0.45
CA GLY A 52 0.19 10.38 -0.77
C GLY A 52 1.42 9.71 -1.36
N ALA A 53 2.13 8.91 -0.59
CA ALA A 53 3.33 8.20 -1.07
C ALA A 53 3.02 6.79 -1.55
N LEU A 54 1.77 6.37 -1.51
CA LEU A 54 1.37 5.01 -1.88
C LEU A 54 0.64 4.99 -3.21
N THR A 55 0.87 3.91 -3.96
CA THR A 55 0.18 3.64 -5.21
C THR A 55 -0.35 2.21 -5.17
N LEU A 56 -1.60 2.03 -5.54
CA LEU A 56 -2.17 0.69 -5.64
C LEU A 56 -1.53 -0.07 -6.80
N LEU A 57 -1.22 -1.33 -6.56
CA LEU A 57 -0.83 -2.21 -7.64
C LEU A 57 -2.07 -2.57 -8.45
N ALA A 58 -1.92 -2.62 -9.76
CA ALA A 58 -3.05 -2.85 -10.63
C ALA A 58 -3.59 -4.25 -10.45
N PRO A 59 -4.86 -4.40 -10.09
CA PRO A 59 -5.42 -5.73 -9.80
C PRO A 59 -5.50 -6.63 -11.03
N HIS A 60 -5.56 -6.07 -12.22
CA HIS A 60 -5.65 -6.88 -13.44
C HIS A 60 -4.39 -7.71 -13.69
N GLN A 61 -3.30 -7.41 -13.00
CA GLN A 61 -2.09 -8.20 -13.15
C GLN A 61 -2.29 -9.64 -12.73
N THR A 62 -3.18 -9.88 -11.79
CA THR A 62 -3.49 -11.23 -11.37
C THR A 62 -4.21 -11.99 -12.46
N GLU A 63 -5.06 -11.30 -13.19
CA GLU A 63 -5.85 -11.91 -14.24
C GLU A 63 -5.00 -12.29 -15.44
N SER A 64 -3.92 -11.57 -15.66
CA SER A 64 -3.06 -11.84 -16.79
C SER A 64 -2.37 -13.19 -16.70
N LEU A 65 -2.47 -13.85 -15.58
CA LEU A 65 -1.92 -15.19 -15.40
C LEU A 65 -2.75 -16.26 -16.12
N PHE A 66 -3.92 -15.91 -16.54
CA PHE A 66 -4.81 -16.83 -17.20
C PHE A 66 -5.07 -16.43 -18.63
#